data_4b63b9ec0e5cc2375a2521b6748d920e
#
_entry.id   4b63b9ec0e5cc2375a2521b6748d920e
#
_cell.length_a   1.000
_cell.length_b   1.000
_cell.length_c   1.000
_cell.angle_alpha   90.00
_cell.angle_beta   90.00
_cell.angle_gamma   90.00
#
_symmetry.space_group_name_H-M   'P 1'
#
loop_
_entity.id
_entity.type
_entity.pdbx_description
1 polymer ?
#
loop_
_entity_poly.entity_id
_entity_poly.type
_entity_poly.pdbx_seq_one_letter_code
_entity_poly.pdbx_strand_id
1 'polypeptide(L)'
;MRISALSAENPLLYSESCCDFRQKIWTCSVKFVPLSVFHNQMEKIHIKDKTFKPYISGEEIARAVKRVARRIEADVMDKDSSPLFVVMLNGAFMFASDLLREIGRPCEVAFMRMKSYEGTETTGTVDLLQDLHADVNGRTVIVVEDIVDTGTTMHALLQHLQRRNPKFVKIASLLFKPESLRYDLTVDYAAFEIPRDFIVGYGLDYDEEGRNLKDIYVIDN
;
A
#
# COMPACT_ATOMS: atom_id res chain seq x y z
N MET A 1 37.51 30.81 44.14
CA MET A 1 38.62 31.42 43.39
C MET A 1 38.05 31.69 42.01
N ARG A 2 37.36 32.82 41.79
CA ARG A 2 37.84 34.09 41.19
C ARG A 2 38.81 33.78 40.01
N ILE A 3 38.47 34.11 38.79
CA ILE A 3 38.67 35.38 38.04
C ILE A 3 38.22 35.09 36.60
N SER A 4 37.48 35.79 35.96
CA SER A 4 37.31 37.14 35.39
C SER A 4 37.47 37.16 33.87
N ALA A 5 36.54 37.88 33.32
CA ALA A 5 36.37 38.32 31.96
C ALA A 5 37.60 38.89 31.27
N LEU A 6 37.62 38.77 29.92
CA LEU A 6 38.14 39.83 29.06
C LEU A 6 37.44 39.83 27.69
N SER A 7 36.93 40.96 27.42
CA SER A 7 36.43 41.49 26.14
C SER A 7 37.54 41.65 25.13
N ALA A 8 37.25 41.50 23.84
CA ALA A 8 37.80 42.39 22.82
C ALA A 8 37.03 42.25 21.51
N GLU A 9 36.51 43.37 21.14
CA GLU A 9 35.93 43.79 19.85
C GLU A 9 36.83 43.48 18.67
N ASN A 10 36.27 43.11 17.54
CA ASN A 10 36.69 43.70 16.27
C ASN A 10 35.59 43.61 15.21
N PRO A 11 35.15 44.75 14.64
CA PRO A 11 34.19 44.79 13.58
C PRO A 11 34.91 44.74 12.21
N LEU A 12 34.57 43.78 11.40
CA LEU A 12 34.94 43.82 9.98
C LEU A 12 33.68 43.76 9.14
N LEU A 13 33.34 44.97 8.68
CA LEU A 13 32.90 45.31 7.33
C LEU A 13 32.31 44.17 6.48
N TYR A 14 31.01 44.11 6.43
CA TYR A 14 30.31 43.57 5.28
C TYR A 14 29.53 44.71 4.61
N SER A 15 29.97 45.02 3.39
CA SER A 15 29.40 45.97 2.49
C SER A 15 27.93 45.68 2.20
N GLU A 16 27.15 46.74 2.22
CA GLU A 16 25.79 46.82 1.73
C GLU A 16 25.73 46.38 0.25
N SER A 17 25.04 45.25 0.05
CA SER A 17 24.39 44.94 -1.22
C SER A 17 23.34 43.85 -0.94
N CYS A 18 22.35 44.21 -0.20
CA CYS A 18 21.15 43.40 -0.10
C CYS A 18 20.01 44.10 -0.76
N CYS A 19 19.91 43.90 -2.07
CA CYS A 19 18.78 44.28 -2.87
C CYS A 19 17.49 43.72 -2.26
N ASP A 20 16.69 44.64 -1.85
CA ASP A 20 15.25 44.76 -1.98
C ASP A 20 14.51 43.46 -2.39
N PHE A 21 14.21 42.62 -1.40
CA PHE A 21 13.34 41.44 -1.54
C PHE A 21 12.03 41.61 -0.78
N ARG A 22 11.59 42.85 -0.63
CA ARG A 22 10.24 43.16 -0.10
C ARG A 22 9.42 43.80 -1.22
N GLN A 23 8.62 43.05 -1.89
CA GLN A 23 7.34 43.35 -2.54
C GLN A 23 7.12 42.50 -3.81
N LYS A 24 6.89 41.23 -3.61
CA LYS A 24 5.96 40.47 -4.47
C LYS A 24 5.14 39.54 -3.60
N ILE A 25 4.24 40.14 -2.84
CA ILE A 25 3.09 39.40 -2.32
C ILE A 25 2.24 39.07 -3.53
N TRP A 26 2.35 37.83 -3.99
CA TRP A 26 1.35 37.28 -4.89
C TRP A 26 0.06 37.20 -4.05
N THR A 27 -0.84 38.13 -4.27
CA THR A 27 -2.23 37.99 -3.86
C THR A 27 -2.83 36.85 -4.67
N CYS A 28 -2.57 35.61 -4.27
CA CYS A 28 -3.32 34.48 -4.72
C CYS A 28 -4.72 34.64 -4.16
N SER A 29 -5.61 35.16 -4.97
CA SER A 29 -7.05 35.21 -4.70
C SER A 29 -7.52 33.75 -4.69
N VAL A 30 -7.38 33.08 -3.54
CA VAL A 30 -7.99 31.77 -3.32
C VAL A 30 -9.49 32.00 -3.33
N LYS A 31 -10.12 31.80 -4.47
CA LYS A 31 -11.56 31.69 -4.52
C LYS A 31 -11.93 30.50 -3.65
N PHE A 32 -12.50 30.78 -2.51
CA PHE A 32 -13.07 29.79 -1.60
C PHE A 32 -14.22 29.11 -2.36
N VAL A 33 -13.97 27.96 -2.95
CA VAL A 33 -15.04 27.11 -3.50
C VAL A 33 -15.63 26.38 -2.31
N PRO A 34 -16.94 26.54 -2.03
CA PRO A 34 -17.54 25.83 -0.91
C PRO A 34 -17.38 24.32 -1.07
N LEU A 35 -16.95 23.63 -0.02
CA LEU A 35 -16.76 22.17 0.02
C LEU A 35 -18.05 21.36 -0.26
N SER A 36 -19.19 22.00 -0.40
CA SER A 36 -20.50 21.35 -0.54
C SER A 36 -20.86 20.89 -1.95
N VAL A 37 -19.97 20.98 -2.95
CA VAL A 37 -20.33 20.67 -4.36
C VAL A 37 -19.60 19.43 -4.89
N PHE A 38 -18.71 18.82 -4.14
CA PHE A 38 -18.13 17.54 -4.56
C PHE A 38 -18.94 16.34 -4.05
N HIS A 39 -20.17 16.21 -4.55
CA HIS A 39 -20.77 14.89 -4.72
C HIS A 39 -19.99 14.23 -5.86
N ASN A 40 -18.92 13.54 -5.49
CA ASN A 40 -18.06 12.85 -6.44
C ASN A 40 -18.84 11.64 -6.98
N GLN A 41 -19.70 11.87 -7.99
CA GLN A 41 -20.20 10.79 -8.81
C GLN A 41 -18.96 10.23 -9.50
N MET A 42 -18.59 9.01 -9.13
CA MET A 42 -17.51 8.31 -9.82
C MET A 42 -17.94 8.13 -11.27
N GLU A 43 -17.20 8.73 -12.19
CA GLU A 43 -17.44 8.64 -13.63
C GLU A 43 -16.66 7.46 -14.22
N LYS A 44 -17.08 7.01 -15.40
CA LYS A 44 -16.30 6.05 -16.19
C LYS A 44 -14.95 6.67 -16.56
N ILE A 45 -13.93 5.83 -16.57
CA ILE A 45 -12.57 6.24 -16.95
C ILE A 45 -12.10 5.45 -18.15
N HIS A 46 -11.19 6.03 -18.90
CA HIS A 46 -10.49 5.37 -20.00
C HIS A 46 -9.02 5.18 -19.63
N ILE A 47 -8.53 3.97 -19.77
CA ILE A 47 -7.11 3.64 -19.64
C ILE A 47 -6.74 2.89 -20.91
N LYS A 48 -5.88 3.50 -21.73
CA LYS A 48 -5.47 2.99 -23.05
C LYS A 48 -6.67 2.67 -23.94
N ASP A 49 -6.86 1.41 -24.29
CA ASP A 49 -7.90 0.92 -25.18
C ASP A 49 -9.17 0.44 -24.45
N LYS A 50 -9.22 0.55 -23.13
CA LYS A 50 -10.33 0.04 -22.32
C LYS A 50 -11.06 1.13 -21.55
N THR A 51 -12.35 0.89 -21.37
CA THR A 51 -13.23 1.69 -20.51
C THR A 51 -13.52 0.94 -19.23
N PHE A 52 -13.53 1.67 -18.14
CA PHE A 52 -13.81 1.13 -16.82
C PHE A 52 -14.91 1.95 -16.16
N LYS A 53 -15.81 1.27 -15.47
CA LYS A 53 -16.87 1.89 -14.67
C LYS A 53 -16.56 1.79 -13.18
N PRO A 54 -17.09 2.72 -12.38
CA PRO A 54 -16.93 2.70 -10.93
C PRO A 54 -17.37 1.38 -10.32
N TYR A 55 -16.60 0.90 -9.32
CA TYR A 55 -16.88 -0.38 -8.66
C TYR A 55 -16.84 -0.28 -7.14
N ILE A 56 -15.73 0.15 -6.54
CA ILE A 56 -15.60 0.34 -5.09
C ILE A 56 -14.98 1.72 -4.85
N SER A 57 -15.68 2.55 -4.08
CA SER A 57 -15.21 3.89 -3.75
C SER A 57 -14.07 3.89 -2.74
N GLY A 58 -13.21 4.90 -2.79
CA GLY A 58 -12.15 5.09 -1.81
C GLY A 58 -12.65 5.19 -0.37
N GLU A 59 -13.87 5.69 -0.16
CA GLU A 59 -14.49 5.73 1.17
C GLU A 59 -14.88 4.31 1.66
N GLU A 60 -15.36 3.44 0.77
CA GLU A 60 -15.64 2.05 1.10
C GLU A 60 -14.35 1.30 1.38
N ILE A 61 -13.31 1.55 0.58
CA ILE A 61 -11.96 1.00 0.80
C ILE A 61 -11.45 1.41 2.18
N ALA A 62 -11.48 2.70 2.52
CA ALA A 62 -11.00 3.18 3.82
C ALA A 62 -11.73 2.51 5.00
N ARG A 63 -13.06 2.34 4.89
CA ARG A 63 -13.83 1.62 5.92
C ARG A 63 -13.44 0.16 6.02
N ALA A 64 -13.18 -0.49 4.89
CA ALA A 64 -12.77 -1.91 4.84
C ALA A 64 -11.36 -2.11 5.41
N VAL A 65 -10.42 -1.26 5.02
CA VAL A 65 -9.04 -1.26 5.56
C VAL A 65 -9.05 -1.14 7.08
N LYS A 66 -9.83 -0.22 7.62
CA LYS A 66 -9.98 -0.06 9.07
C LYS A 66 -10.55 -1.30 9.77
N ARG A 67 -11.49 -2.02 9.13
CA ARG A 67 -12.00 -3.30 9.67
C ARG A 67 -10.90 -4.37 9.67
N VAL A 68 -10.13 -4.47 8.59
CA VAL A 68 -9.01 -5.41 8.48
C VAL A 68 -7.95 -5.14 9.53
N ALA A 69 -7.53 -3.88 9.70
CA ALA A 69 -6.56 -3.48 10.71
C ALA A 69 -6.98 -3.91 12.12
N ARG A 70 -8.22 -3.62 12.52
CA ARG A 70 -8.75 -4.02 13.83
C ARG A 70 -8.77 -5.53 14.04
N ARG A 71 -9.09 -6.31 13.00
CA ARG A 71 -9.05 -7.78 13.08
C ARG A 71 -7.63 -8.28 13.28
N ILE A 72 -6.66 -7.74 12.54
CA ILE A 72 -5.25 -8.08 12.69
C ILE A 72 -4.76 -7.73 14.09
N GLU A 73 -5.11 -6.56 14.62
CA GLU A 73 -4.73 -6.17 15.98
C GLU A 73 -5.25 -7.16 17.02
N ALA A 74 -6.52 -7.48 16.99
CA ALA A 74 -7.13 -8.41 17.95
C ALA A 74 -6.60 -9.85 17.83
N ASP A 75 -6.39 -10.32 16.61
CA ASP A 75 -6.00 -11.72 16.36
C ASP A 75 -4.51 -11.97 16.56
N VAL A 76 -3.67 -11.01 16.19
CA VAL A 76 -2.22 -11.18 16.11
C VAL A 76 -1.50 -10.27 17.09
N MET A 77 -1.68 -8.98 16.99
CA MET A 77 -0.83 -8.00 17.70
C MET A 77 -1.08 -7.99 19.21
N ASP A 78 -2.23 -8.42 19.68
CA ASP A 78 -2.49 -8.60 21.11
C ASP A 78 -1.76 -9.85 21.68
N LYS A 79 -1.33 -10.76 20.82
CA LYS A 79 -0.65 -12.01 21.21
C LYS A 79 0.83 -12.06 20.82
N ASP A 80 1.23 -11.26 19.84
CA ASP A 80 2.59 -11.16 19.32
C ASP A 80 2.96 -9.68 19.20
N SER A 81 3.91 -9.24 20.00
CA SER A 81 4.28 -7.82 20.08
C SER A 81 5.08 -7.32 18.85
N SER A 82 5.53 -8.22 17.96
CA SER A 82 6.39 -7.86 16.83
C SER A 82 6.16 -8.73 15.59
N PRO A 83 4.94 -8.78 15.05
CA PRO A 83 4.72 -9.46 13.78
C PRO A 83 5.45 -8.73 12.65
N LEU A 84 5.84 -9.49 11.62
CA LEU A 84 6.45 -8.96 10.41
C LEU A 84 5.38 -8.83 9.32
N PHE A 85 5.18 -7.62 8.80
CA PHE A 85 4.35 -7.38 7.63
C PHE A 85 5.20 -7.52 6.37
N VAL A 86 4.82 -8.43 5.48
CA VAL A 86 5.48 -8.65 4.18
C VAL A 86 4.57 -8.15 3.08
N VAL A 87 4.93 -7.02 2.49
CA VAL A 87 4.14 -6.34 1.45
C VAL A 87 4.57 -6.82 0.08
N MET A 88 3.59 -7.30 -0.70
CA MET A 88 3.82 -7.77 -2.06
C MET A 88 3.79 -6.61 -3.05
N LEU A 89 4.91 -6.36 -3.70
CA LEU A 89 5.03 -5.28 -4.70
C LEU A 89 4.71 -5.80 -6.11
N ASN A 90 4.09 -4.95 -7.00
CA ASN A 90 3.88 -3.50 -6.79
C ASN A 90 2.45 -3.17 -6.29
N GLY A 91 1.44 -3.96 -6.60
CA GLY A 91 0.02 -3.58 -6.46
C GLY A 91 -0.40 -3.29 -5.01
N ALA A 92 0.15 -4.03 -4.05
CA ALA A 92 -0.24 -3.88 -2.65
C ALA A 92 0.21 -2.56 -1.96
N PHE A 93 0.97 -1.67 -2.63
CA PHE A 93 1.56 -0.50 -1.98
C PHE A 93 0.54 0.46 -1.37
N MET A 94 -0.60 0.69 -2.05
CA MET A 94 -1.67 1.57 -1.54
C MET A 94 -2.36 0.93 -0.34
N PHE A 95 -2.79 -0.31 -0.47
CA PHE A 95 -3.43 -1.06 0.61
C PHE A 95 -2.52 -1.19 1.83
N ALA A 96 -1.25 -1.54 1.63
CA ALA A 96 -0.29 -1.64 2.71
C ALA A 96 -0.07 -0.31 3.43
N SER A 97 0.06 0.79 2.68
CA SER A 97 0.21 2.13 3.27
C SER A 97 -0.94 2.48 4.20
N ASP A 98 -2.17 2.29 3.74
CA ASP A 98 -3.35 2.66 4.53
C ASP A 98 -3.58 1.66 5.68
N LEU A 99 -3.38 0.35 5.45
CA LEU A 99 -3.49 -0.68 6.49
C LEU A 99 -2.53 -0.42 7.65
N LEU A 100 -1.25 -0.18 7.33
CA LEU A 100 -0.22 0.04 8.35
C LEU A 100 -0.43 1.33 9.14
N ARG A 101 -1.04 2.34 8.54
CA ARG A 101 -1.40 3.60 9.23
C ARG A 101 -2.60 3.43 10.14
N GLU A 102 -3.52 2.50 9.85
CA GLU A 102 -4.64 2.17 10.74
C GLU A 102 -4.22 1.26 11.90
N ILE A 103 -3.07 0.58 11.81
CA ILE A 103 -2.49 -0.18 12.92
C ILE A 103 -1.86 0.78 13.91
N GLY A 104 -2.41 0.84 15.13
CA GLY A 104 -2.04 1.81 16.16
C GLY A 104 -0.74 1.52 16.91
N ARG A 105 0.09 0.58 16.45
CA ARG A 105 1.33 0.12 17.13
C ARG A 105 2.50 0.07 16.18
N PRO A 106 3.74 0.26 16.66
CA PRO A 106 4.93 0.01 15.87
C PRO A 106 4.95 -1.44 15.36
N CYS A 107 5.27 -1.63 14.09
CA CYS A 107 5.42 -2.93 13.45
C CYS A 107 6.61 -2.93 12.48
N GLU A 108 7.14 -4.09 12.21
CA GLU A 108 8.19 -4.26 11.21
C GLU A 108 7.57 -4.52 9.85
N VAL A 109 8.11 -3.86 8.83
CA VAL A 109 7.62 -3.96 7.46
C VAL A 109 8.77 -4.33 6.54
N ALA A 110 8.55 -5.33 5.69
CA ALA A 110 9.46 -5.71 4.64
C ALA A 110 8.72 -5.86 3.31
N PHE A 111 9.45 -5.78 2.23
CA PHE A 111 8.89 -5.81 0.89
C PHE A 111 9.44 -7.00 0.12
N MET A 112 8.57 -7.60 -0.68
CA MET A 112 8.90 -8.71 -1.54
C MET A 112 8.25 -8.52 -2.91
N ARG A 113 8.86 -9.06 -3.96
CA ARG A 113 8.28 -8.99 -5.29
C ARG A 113 8.37 -10.34 -5.98
N MET A 114 7.21 -10.84 -6.38
CA MET A 114 7.10 -12.04 -7.19
C MET A 114 6.31 -11.72 -8.47
N LYS A 115 6.56 -12.45 -9.53
CA LYS A 115 5.84 -12.33 -10.79
C LYS A 115 5.39 -13.70 -11.26
N SER A 116 4.07 -13.86 -11.40
CA SER A 116 3.50 -15.03 -12.07
C SER A 116 3.45 -14.78 -13.57
N TYR A 117 3.83 -15.77 -14.37
CA TYR A 117 3.64 -15.76 -15.82
C TYR A 117 2.37 -16.53 -16.16
N GLU A 118 1.39 -15.83 -16.68
CA GLU A 118 0.24 -16.45 -17.35
C GLU A 118 0.58 -16.58 -18.83
N GLY A 119 1.18 -17.71 -19.23
CA GLY A 119 1.48 -18.03 -20.63
C GLY A 119 0.60 -19.16 -21.11
N THR A 120 0.40 -19.25 -22.42
CA THR A 120 -0.40 -20.28 -23.11
C THR A 120 0.19 -21.71 -23.02
N GLU A 121 1.39 -21.85 -22.47
CA GLU A 121 2.00 -23.15 -22.18
C GLU A 121 2.43 -23.19 -20.71
N THR A 122 1.56 -23.82 -19.92
CA THR A 122 1.83 -24.56 -18.67
C THR A 122 3.01 -24.11 -17.80
N THR A 123 2.72 -24.00 -16.60
CA THR A 123 3.49 -24.36 -15.40
C THR A 123 3.50 -23.30 -14.34
N GLY A 124 2.53 -22.45 -14.20
CA GLY A 124 2.40 -21.66 -12.93
C GLY A 124 3.73 -21.27 -12.27
N THR A 125 4.77 -21.01 -13.08
CA THR A 125 6.08 -20.61 -12.58
C THR A 125 5.96 -19.20 -12.05
N VAL A 126 6.41 -19.02 -10.83
CA VAL A 126 6.45 -17.72 -10.17
C VAL A 126 7.92 -17.38 -9.97
N ASP A 127 8.35 -16.29 -10.57
CA ASP A 127 9.70 -15.78 -10.42
C ASP A 127 9.79 -14.89 -9.20
N LEU A 128 10.80 -15.13 -8.37
CA LEU A 128 11.15 -14.28 -7.25
C LEU A 128 12.05 -13.13 -7.76
N LEU A 129 11.49 -11.94 -7.93
CA LEU A 129 12.21 -10.77 -8.43
C LEU A 129 12.96 -10.01 -7.33
N GLN A 130 12.40 -10.01 -6.12
CA GLN A 130 13.02 -9.43 -4.92
C GLN A 130 12.68 -10.29 -3.72
N ASP A 131 13.70 -10.88 -3.11
CA ASP A 131 13.54 -11.70 -1.90
C ASP A 131 13.47 -10.85 -0.64
N LEU A 132 12.94 -11.47 0.39
CA LEU A 132 12.81 -10.93 1.72
C LEU A 132 14.15 -10.97 2.46
N HIS A 133 14.64 -9.81 2.86
CA HIS A 133 15.88 -9.69 3.66
C HIS A 133 15.64 -9.90 5.16
N ALA A 134 14.39 -9.70 5.64
CA ALA A 134 14.06 -9.89 7.05
C ALA A 134 14.10 -11.36 7.45
N ASP A 135 14.51 -11.62 8.69
CA ASP A 135 14.43 -12.95 9.28
C ASP A 135 12.96 -13.24 9.68
N VAL A 136 12.45 -14.37 9.24
CA VAL A 136 11.09 -14.83 9.54
C VAL A 136 11.04 -16.01 10.53
N ASN A 137 12.21 -16.56 10.89
CA ASN A 137 12.31 -17.74 11.73
C ASN A 137 11.62 -17.53 13.09
N GLY A 138 10.67 -18.38 13.41
CA GLY A 138 9.90 -18.32 14.66
C GLY A 138 8.95 -17.12 14.81
N ARG A 139 8.77 -16.31 13.77
CA ARG A 139 7.95 -15.08 13.80
C ARG A 139 6.57 -15.29 13.19
N THR A 140 5.61 -14.50 13.64
CA THR A 140 4.34 -14.34 12.95
C THR A 140 4.54 -13.41 11.76
N VAL A 141 4.19 -13.87 10.56
CA VAL A 141 4.27 -13.13 9.31
C VAL A 141 2.86 -12.81 8.83
N ILE A 142 2.62 -11.55 8.47
CA ILE A 142 1.38 -11.11 7.82
C ILE A 142 1.72 -10.67 6.40
N VAL A 143 1.33 -11.46 5.43
CA VAL A 143 1.47 -11.11 4.01
C VAL A 143 0.39 -10.11 3.64
N VAL A 144 0.77 -9.02 3.00
CA VAL A 144 -0.16 -7.97 2.53
C VAL A 144 -0.15 -7.95 1.01
N GLU A 145 -1.33 -8.22 0.42
CA GLU A 145 -1.54 -8.39 -1.01
C GLU A 145 -2.66 -7.47 -1.51
N ASP A 146 -2.58 -6.97 -2.73
CA ASP A 146 -3.64 -6.21 -3.37
C ASP A 146 -4.80 -7.13 -3.79
N ILE A 147 -4.52 -8.24 -4.43
CA ILE A 147 -5.53 -9.19 -4.89
C ILE A 147 -5.04 -10.64 -4.83
N VAL A 148 -5.82 -11.49 -4.22
CA VAL A 148 -5.70 -12.95 -4.36
C VAL A 148 -6.73 -13.42 -5.38
N ASP A 149 -6.24 -13.71 -6.60
CA ASP A 149 -7.04 -14.22 -7.71
C ASP A 149 -6.95 -15.76 -7.78
N THR A 150 -6.11 -16.33 -8.63
CA THR A 150 -5.95 -17.78 -8.75
C THR A 150 -5.23 -18.42 -7.57
N GLY A 151 -4.57 -17.63 -6.76
CA GLY A 151 -3.77 -18.09 -5.63
C GLY A 151 -2.37 -18.60 -6.01
N THR A 152 -2.00 -18.61 -7.29
CA THR A 152 -0.70 -19.15 -7.76
C THR A 152 0.48 -18.45 -7.09
N THR A 153 0.52 -17.12 -7.12
CA THR A 153 1.59 -16.34 -6.48
C THR A 153 1.62 -16.59 -4.98
N MET A 154 0.46 -16.59 -4.36
CA MET A 154 0.34 -16.78 -2.91
C MET A 154 0.78 -18.18 -2.49
N HIS A 155 0.41 -19.21 -3.24
CA HIS A 155 0.87 -20.57 -2.99
C HIS A 155 2.41 -20.69 -3.05
N ALA A 156 3.04 -20.14 -4.08
CA ALA A 156 4.50 -20.12 -4.20
C ALA A 156 5.17 -19.34 -3.06
N LEU A 157 4.60 -18.20 -2.69
CA LEU A 157 5.07 -17.39 -1.56
C LEU A 157 5.00 -18.15 -0.24
N LEU A 158 3.89 -18.81 0.06
CA LEU A 158 3.73 -19.60 1.28
C LEU A 158 4.76 -20.72 1.35
N GLN A 159 5.01 -21.44 0.25
CA GLN A 159 6.07 -22.44 0.18
C GLN A 159 7.47 -21.84 0.42
N HIS A 160 7.73 -20.66 -0.13
CA HIS A 160 9.00 -19.96 0.06
C HIS A 160 9.20 -19.55 1.52
N LEU A 161 8.19 -18.97 2.16
CA LEU A 161 8.24 -18.57 3.56
C LEU A 161 8.35 -19.76 4.51
N GLN A 162 7.63 -20.86 4.26
CA GLN A 162 7.66 -22.07 5.10
C GLN A 162 9.06 -22.68 5.22
N ARG A 163 9.89 -22.59 4.16
CA ARG A 163 11.30 -23.07 4.22
C ARG A 163 12.16 -22.27 5.20
N ARG A 164 11.72 -21.10 5.62
CA ARG A 164 12.38 -20.21 6.59
C ARG A 164 11.82 -20.35 8.01
N ASN A 165 10.96 -21.37 8.24
CA ASN A 165 10.42 -21.74 9.55
C ASN A 165 9.71 -20.60 10.31
N PRO A 166 8.73 -19.88 9.71
CA PRO A 166 7.91 -18.92 10.45
C PRO A 166 7.05 -19.63 11.49
N LYS A 167 6.67 -18.93 12.56
CA LYS A 167 5.73 -19.45 13.56
C LYS A 167 4.32 -19.61 12.97
N PHE A 168 3.85 -18.56 12.29
CA PHE A 168 2.59 -18.52 11.55
C PHE A 168 2.73 -17.60 10.34
N VAL A 169 2.01 -17.92 9.27
CA VAL A 169 1.83 -17.02 8.13
C VAL A 169 0.34 -16.77 7.97
N LYS A 170 -0.06 -15.50 7.91
CA LYS A 170 -1.42 -15.05 7.66
C LYS A 170 -1.47 -14.17 6.45
N ILE A 171 -2.60 -14.16 5.74
CA ILE A 171 -2.78 -13.41 4.50
C ILE A 171 -3.83 -12.32 4.73
N ALA A 172 -3.43 -11.07 4.50
CA ALA A 172 -4.31 -9.91 4.41
C ALA A 172 -4.37 -9.45 2.95
N SER A 173 -5.55 -9.47 2.35
CA SER A 173 -5.75 -9.06 0.96
C SER A 173 -6.83 -7.98 0.87
N LEU A 174 -6.57 -6.96 0.04
CA LEU A 174 -7.61 -5.96 -0.27
C LEU A 174 -8.77 -6.62 -1.01
N LEU A 175 -8.46 -7.40 -2.04
CA LEU A 175 -9.44 -8.08 -2.87
C LEU A 175 -9.17 -9.59 -2.88
N PHE A 176 -10.24 -10.35 -2.87
CA PHE A 176 -10.19 -11.80 -2.93
C PHE A 176 -11.24 -12.34 -3.90
N LYS A 177 -10.82 -13.24 -4.79
CA LYS A 177 -11.70 -13.93 -5.74
C LYS A 177 -11.82 -15.41 -5.36
N PRO A 178 -12.71 -15.78 -4.45
CA PRO A 178 -12.80 -17.15 -3.95
C PRO A 178 -13.09 -18.18 -5.06
N GLU A 179 -13.90 -17.81 -6.06
CA GLU A 179 -14.25 -18.68 -7.17
C GLU A 179 -13.10 -18.93 -8.18
N SER A 180 -12.03 -18.12 -8.12
CA SER A 180 -10.88 -18.25 -9.00
C SER A 180 -9.80 -19.14 -8.45
N LEU A 181 -9.83 -19.45 -7.14
CA LEU A 181 -8.77 -20.21 -6.48
C LEU A 181 -8.53 -21.57 -7.14
N ARG A 182 -7.24 -21.86 -7.33
CA ARG A 182 -6.75 -23.16 -7.85
C ARG A 182 -6.03 -23.97 -6.79
N TYR A 183 -5.78 -23.39 -5.63
CA TYR A 183 -5.02 -23.97 -4.52
C TYR A 183 -5.85 -23.92 -3.25
N ASP A 184 -5.65 -24.90 -2.38
CA ASP A 184 -6.19 -24.87 -1.02
C ASP A 184 -5.37 -23.87 -0.20
N LEU A 185 -5.88 -22.66 -0.09
CA LEU A 185 -5.30 -21.60 0.71
C LEU A 185 -6.40 -20.77 1.38
N THR A 186 -6.08 -20.24 2.55
CA THR A 186 -6.98 -19.39 3.32
C THR A 186 -6.50 -17.95 3.29
N VAL A 187 -7.38 -17.02 2.89
CA VAL A 187 -7.17 -15.58 3.07
C VAL A 187 -7.76 -15.20 4.42
N ASP A 188 -6.90 -14.93 5.42
CA ASP A 188 -7.35 -14.68 6.80
C ASP A 188 -8.13 -13.35 6.92
N TYR A 189 -7.71 -12.33 6.19
CA TYR A 189 -8.25 -10.97 6.27
C TYR A 189 -8.52 -10.40 4.89
N ALA A 190 -9.61 -10.81 4.25
CA ALA A 190 -10.08 -10.16 3.03
C ALA A 190 -10.86 -8.87 3.38
N ALA A 191 -10.54 -7.76 2.71
CA ALA A 191 -11.31 -6.54 2.82
C ALA A 191 -12.60 -6.63 1.99
N PHE A 192 -12.50 -7.21 0.78
CA PHE A 192 -13.62 -7.47 -0.12
C PHE A 192 -13.46 -8.83 -0.81
N GLU A 193 -14.56 -9.56 -0.93
CA GLU A 193 -14.69 -10.68 -1.85
C GLU A 193 -15.38 -10.20 -3.12
N ILE A 194 -14.82 -10.51 -4.29
CA ILE A 194 -15.30 -10.04 -5.57
C ILE A 194 -15.37 -11.19 -6.59
N PRO A 195 -16.19 -11.07 -7.65
CA PRO A 195 -16.24 -12.02 -8.75
C PRO A 195 -14.97 -11.94 -9.64
N ARG A 196 -14.96 -12.72 -10.72
CA ARG A 196 -13.79 -12.84 -11.64
C ARG A 196 -13.62 -11.68 -12.62
N ASP A 197 -14.06 -10.50 -12.25
CA ASP A 197 -13.95 -9.32 -13.11
C ASP A 197 -12.52 -8.77 -13.19
N PHE A 198 -12.24 -8.10 -14.30
CA PHE A 198 -10.98 -7.36 -14.44
C PHE A 198 -11.15 -5.96 -13.85
N ILE A 199 -10.23 -5.59 -12.98
CA ILE A 199 -10.33 -4.37 -12.15
C ILE A 199 -9.03 -3.59 -12.16
N VAL A 200 -9.13 -2.27 -11.95
CA VAL A 200 -7.99 -1.35 -11.85
C VAL A 200 -8.24 -0.32 -10.74
N GLY A 201 -7.19 0.34 -10.30
CA GLY A 201 -7.24 1.39 -9.29
C GLY A 201 -6.75 0.93 -7.92
N TYR A 202 -6.44 1.87 -7.06
CA TYR A 202 -5.95 1.67 -5.70
C TYR A 202 -4.79 0.66 -5.60
N GLY A 203 -3.80 0.83 -6.48
CA GLY A 203 -2.63 -0.04 -6.57
C GLY A 203 -2.65 -0.99 -7.75
N LEU A 204 -3.82 -1.43 -8.20
CA LEU A 204 -4.00 -2.31 -9.34
C LEU A 204 -3.87 -1.53 -10.66
N ASP A 205 -3.35 -2.19 -11.69
CA ASP A 205 -3.07 -1.58 -12.98
C ASP A 205 -3.69 -2.30 -14.17
N TYR A 206 -3.75 -1.56 -15.26
CA TYR A 206 -3.85 -2.09 -16.60
C TYR A 206 -2.65 -1.58 -17.39
N ASP A 207 -1.72 -2.49 -17.72
CA ASP A 207 -0.51 -2.19 -18.48
C ASP A 207 0.26 -0.97 -17.90
N GLU A 208 0.57 -1.05 -16.59
CA GLU A 208 1.29 -0.11 -15.74
C GLU A 208 0.55 1.23 -15.46
N GLU A 209 -0.68 1.41 -15.92
CA GLU A 209 -1.50 2.60 -15.65
C GLU A 209 -2.66 2.31 -14.70
N GLY A 210 -3.15 3.33 -13.96
CA GLY A 210 -4.30 3.24 -13.08
C GLY A 210 -3.99 3.03 -11.60
N ARG A 211 -2.78 2.65 -11.21
CA ARG A 211 -2.42 2.37 -9.80
C ARG A 211 -2.65 3.55 -8.85
N ASN A 212 -2.58 4.78 -9.36
CA ASN A 212 -2.73 6.02 -8.60
C ASN A 212 -4.17 6.42 -8.30
N LEU A 213 -5.15 5.75 -8.90
CA LEU A 213 -6.55 6.06 -8.68
C LEU A 213 -6.94 5.73 -7.24
N LYS A 214 -7.76 6.59 -6.63
CA LYS A 214 -8.21 6.40 -5.23
C LYS A 214 -9.32 5.36 -5.09
N ASP A 215 -10.08 5.17 -6.17
CA ASP A 215 -11.23 4.25 -6.26
C ASP A 215 -10.83 3.01 -7.06
N ILE A 216 -11.60 1.95 -6.96
CA ILE A 216 -11.48 0.75 -7.79
C ILE A 216 -12.56 0.78 -8.86
N TYR A 217 -12.17 0.44 -10.07
CA TYR A 217 -13.00 0.40 -11.25
C TYR A 217 -12.99 -1.00 -11.85
N VAL A 218 -14.11 -1.39 -12.46
CA VAL A 218 -14.26 -2.66 -13.16
C VAL A 218 -14.38 -2.40 -14.65
N ILE A 219 -13.87 -3.32 -15.46
CA ILE A 219 -13.98 -3.22 -16.93
C ILE A 219 -15.45 -3.07 -17.35
N ASP A 220 -15.70 -2.17 -18.29
CA ASP A 220 -17.03 -1.93 -18.86
C ASP A 220 -17.06 -2.60 -20.25
N ASN A 221 -17.58 -3.84 -20.29
CA ASN A 221 -17.69 -4.65 -21.50
C ASN A 221 -18.90 -4.21 -22.36
#